data_f4070a1894e0a9c6a461594c23aa047c
#
_entry.id   f4070a1894e0a9c6a461594c23aa047c
#
_cell.length_a   1.000
_cell.length_b   1.000
_cell.length_c   1.000
_cell.angle_alpha   90.00
_cell.angle_beta   90.00
_cell.angle_gamma   90.00
#
_symmetry.space_group_name_H-M   'P 1'
#
loop_
_entity.id
_entity.type
_entity.pdbx_description
1 polymer ?
#
loop_
_entity_poly.entity_id
_entity_poly.type
_entity_poly.pdbx_seq_one_letter_code
_entity_poly.pdbx_strand_id
1 'polypeptide(L)'
;NRDARLQVLDEHGLEAVWLFPTLGVLYEELLKHDPEAVGITFRAFNRWLEEDWGFAYRDRIFAAPYFSLADVGWAVEELEWALGRGAHVICIRPAAVWTAKGPRSPASTEFDPFWARVAEAGVTVVAHAADSGYTSHGYADDGFSSSFEGFAGPNVKLFNIERAAHDFFATLVFDKLFERFPNLRVASVENGSEFLGDLFKKLRSTANKYAGWFRDDPVESFREHVWVNPFWEDDVR
;
A
#
# COMPACT_ATOMS: atom_id res chain seq x y z
N ASN A 1 -5.62 14.70 19.60
CA ASN A 1 -5.31 14.11 20.91
C ASN A 1 -5.80 12.66 20.95
N ARG A 2 -4.89 11.72 21.11
CA ARG A 2 -5.14 10.27 21.09
C ARG A 2 -6.02 9.79 22.26
N ASP A 3 -5.94 10.41 23.44
CA ASP A 3 -6.82 10.06 24.56
C ASP A 3 -8.27 10.42 24.29
N ALA A 4 -8.54 11.60 23.71
CA ALA A 4 -9.88 11.96 23.29
C ALA A 4 -10.39 11.02 22.17
N ARG A 5 -9.51 10.54 21.28
CA ARG A 5 -9.90 9.55 20.28
C ARG A 5 -10.34 8.22 20.89
N LEU A 6 -9.69 7.76 21.97
CA LEU A 6 -10.14 6.55 22.67
C LEU A 6 -11.55 6.69 23.24
N GLN A 7 -11.91 7.86 23.79
CA GLN A 7 -13.26 8.12 24.26
C GLN A 7 -14.29 8.00 23.12
N VAL A 8 -13.98 8.57 21.94
CA VAL A 8 -14.83 8.43 20.75
C VAL A 8 -14.94 6.97 20.30
N LEU A 9 -13.86 6.18 20.36
CA LEU A 9 -13.94 4.74 20.06
C LEU A 9 -14.90 4.02 21.02
N ASP A 10 -14.85 4.34 22.31
CA ASP A 10 -15.74 3.76 23.31
C ASP A 10 -17.19 4.14 23.03
N GLU A 11 -17.47 5.41 22.73
CA GLU A 11 -18.82 5.91 22.39
C GLU A 11 -19.40 5.21 21.15
N HIS A 12 -18.56 4.85 20.18
CA HIS A 12 -18.96 4.15 18.96
C HIS A 12 -18.87 2.61 19.06
N GLY A 13 -18.46 2.06 20.19
CA GLY A 13 -18.29 0.62 20.37
C GLY A 13 -17.20 0.01 19.50
N LEU A 14 -16.18 0.80 19.13
CA LEU A 14 -15.05 0.35 18.32
C LEU A 14 -13.94 -0.17 19.23
N GLU A 15 -13.49 -1.39 18.99
CA GLU A 15 -12.40 -2.02 19.74
C GLU A 15 -11.05 -1.35 19.45
N ALA A 16 -10.73 -1.14 18.18
CA ALA A 16 -9.49 -0.54 17.74
C ALA A 16 -9.64 0.15 16.38
N VAL A 17 -8.63 0.94 15.99
CA VAL A 17 -8.57 1.60 14.68
C VAL A 17 -7.16 1.56 14.11
N TRP A 18 -7.09 1.48 12.80
CA TRP A 18 -5.90 1.86 12.04
C TRP A 18 -6.02 3.31 11.60
N LEU A 19 -4.93 4.06 11.68
CA LEU A 19 -4.83 5.43 11.16
C LEU A 19 -3.85 5.46 10.00
N PHE A 20 -4.27 6.01 8.88
CA PHE A 20 -3.47 6.09 7.66
C PHE A 20 -3.00 7.52 7.39
N PRO A 21 -1.84 7.69 6.73
CA PRO A 21 -1.27 9.00 6.39
C PRO A 21 -1.99 9.62 5.18
N THR A 22 -3.15 10.22 5.37
CA THR A 22 -4.04 10.72 4.30
C THR A 22 -3.34 11.56 3.23
N LEU A 23 -2.55 12.56 3.61
CA LEU A 23 -1.80 13.38 2.64
C LEU A 23 -0.43 12.79 2.30
N GLY A 24 0.16 12.01 3.20
CA GLY A 24 1.48 11.41 3.01
C GLY A 24 1.54 10.50 1.77
N VAL A 25 0.46 9.81 1.47
CA VAL A 25 0.36 8.90 0.32
C VAL A 25 0.49 9.59 -1.05
N LEU A 26 0.41 10.92 -1.12
CA LEU A 26 0.52 11.68 -2.37
C LEU A 26 1.95 12.16 -2.65
N TYR A 27 2.73 12.41 -1.60
CA TYR A 27 4.02 13.09 -1.76
C TYR A 27 5.11 12.24 -2.41
N GLU A 28 5.02 10.91 -2.32
CA GLU A 28 6.00 10.05 -2.95
C GLU A 28 6.02 10.20 -4.47
N GLU A 29 4.86 10.32 -5.13
CA GLU A 29 4.81 10.56 -6.57
C GLU A 29 5.39 11.92 -6.93
N LEU A 30 5.10 12.95 -6.16
CA LEU A 30 5.63 14.30 -6.38
C LEU A 30 7.15 14.36 -6.23
N LEU A 31 7.72 13.57 -5.33
CA LEU A 31 9.15 13.52 -5.01
C LEU A 31 9.88 12.36 -5.70
N LYS A 32 9.24 11.59 -6.56
CA LYS A 32 9.77 10.32 -7.10
C LYS A 32 11.14 10.38 -7.78
N HIS A 33 11.54 11.56 -8.25
CA HIS A 33 12.85 11.78 -8.89
C HIS A 33 13.96 12.17 -7.91
N ASP A 34 13.62 12.28 -6.62
CA ASP A 34 14.55 12.60 -5.53
C ASP A 34 14.37 11.62 -4.36
N PRO A 35 14.98 10.41 -4.45
CA PRO A 35 14.87 9.38 -3.41
C PRO A 35 15.34 9.87 -2.02
N GLU A 36 16.29 10.79 -1.96
CA GLU A 36 16.76 11.37 -0.71
C GLU A 36 15.66 12.23 -0.06
N ALA A 37 15.02 13.11 -0.84
CA ALA A 37 13.90 13.90 -0.36
C ALA A 37 12.72 13.02 0.09
N VAL A 38 12.42 11.92 -0.63
CA VAL A 38 11.44 10.91 -0.22
C VAL A 38 11.79 10.35 1.16
N GLY A 39 13.02 9.86 1.34
CA GLY A 39 13.47 9.27 2.60
C GLY A 39 13.40 10.25 3.77
N ILE A 40 13.90 11.47 3.61
CA ILE A 40 13.89 12.50 4.65
C ILE A 40 12.46 12.88 5.04
N THR A 41 11.59 13.10 4.04
CA THR A 41 10.20 13.51 4.25
C THR A 41 9.42 12.46 5.04
N PHE A 42 9.49 11.19 4.62
CA PHE A 42 8.73 10.13 5.30
C PHE A 42 9.32 9.73 6.65
N ARG A 43 10.63 9.84 6.84
CA ARG A 43 11.22 9.72 8.19
C ARG A 43 10.68 10.79 9.13
N ALA A 44 10.68 12.05 8.71
CA ALA A 44 10.14 13.13 9.54
C ALA A 44 8.64 12.93 9.84
N PHE A 45 7.87 12.52 8.83
CA PHE A 45 6.46 12.22 8.99
C PHE A 45 6.22 11.06 9.98
N ASN A 46 6.96 9.97 9.88
CA ASN A 46 6.81 8.82 10.77
C ASN A 46 7.21 9.16 12.23
N ARG A 47 8.19 10.05 12.44
CA ARG A 47 8.54 10.56 13.78
C ARG A 47 7.38 11.32 14.39
N TRP A 48 6.80 12.27 13.64
CA TRP A 48 5.61 13.00 14.06
C TRP A 48 4.42 12.06 14.34
N LEU A 49 4.20 11.08 13.47
CA LEU A 49 3.09 10.12 13.61
C LEU A 49 3.21 9.30 14.90
N GLU A 50 4.43 8.86 15.23
CA GLU A 50 4.72 8.14 16.46
C GLU A 50 4.52 9.01 17.70
N GLU A 51 5.03 10.25 17.70
CA GLU A 51 4.90 11.20 18.81
C GLU A 51 3.43 11.55 19.11
N ASP A 52 2.64 11.84 18.09
CA ASP A 52 1.26 12.29 18.24
C ASP A 52 0.26 11.14 18.46
N TRP A 53 0.46 10.00 17.79
CA TRP A 53 -0.51 8.90 17.78
C TRP A 53 0.02 7.61 18.39
N GLY A 54 1.29 7.28 18.17
CA GLY A 54 1.87 6.01 18.51
C GLY A 54 1.51 4.90 17.53
N PHE A 55 2.39 3.90 17.38
CA PHE A 55 2.15 2.77 16.48
C PHE A 55 1.31 1.65 17.11
N ALA A 56 1.17 1.65 18.44
CA ALA A 56 0.34 0.71 19.19
C ALA A 56 -0.17 1.35 20.49
N TYR A 57 -0.81 2.53 20.39
CA TYR A 57 -1.23 3.25 21.58
C TYR A 57 -2.37 2.54 22.30
N ARG A 58 -2.05 2.06 23.52
CA ARG A 58 -2.96 1.28 24.40
C ARG A 58 -3.60 0.08 23.69
N ASP A 59 -2.92 -0.51 22.71
CA ASP A 59 -3.40 -1.62 21.87
C ASP A 59 -4.76 -1.35 21.19
N ARG A 60 -5.06 -0.08 20.93
CA ARG A 60 -6.32 0.36 20.34
C ARG A 60 -6.18 1.34 19.18
N ILE A 61 -5.10 2.14 19.16
CA ILE A 61 -4.79 3.03 18.03
C ILE A 61 -3.48 2.55 17.41
N PHE A 62 -3.56 2.15 16.16
CA PHE A 62 -2.44 1.67 15.38
C PHE A 62 -2.21 2.63 14.21
N ALA A 63 -1.37 3.64 14.42
CA ALA A 63 -0.98 4.53 13.33
C ALA A 63 0.02 3.81 12.42
N ALA A 64 -0.26 3.79 11.12
CA ALA A 64 0.54 3.10 10.13
C ALA A 64 1.66 4.02 9.60
N PRO A 65 2.94 3.81 9.96
CA PRO A 65 4.02 4.57 9.35
C PRO A 65 4.12 4.30 7.86
N TYR A 66 4.47 5.32 7.09
CA TYR A 66 4.58 5.24 5.64
C TYR A 66 5.98 4.83 5.21
N PHE A 67 6.04 3.93 4.22
CA PHE A 67 7.29 3.41 3.68
C PHE A 67 7.38 3.62 2.17
N SER A 68 8.55 4.03 1.72
CA SER A 68 8.96 3.99 0.33
C SER A 68 10.14 3.02 0.18
N LEU A 69 10.15 2.26 -0.90
CA LEU A 69 11.26 1.39 -1.28
C LEU A 69 12.28 2.10 -2.21
N ALA A 70 12.16 3.42 -2.39
CA ALA A 70 13.07 4.19 -3.25
C ALA A 70 14.55 4.01 -2.89
N ASP A 71 14.83 3.80 -1.60
CA ASP A 71 16.11 3.31 -1.08
C ASP A 71 15.83 2.16 -0.10
N VAL A 72 16.22 0.95 -0.46
CA VAL A 72 15.96 -0.25 0.34
C VAL A 72 16.71 -0.26 1.67
N GLY A 73 17.91 0.30 1.73
CA GLY A 73 18.67 0.42 2.97
C GLY A 73 17.93 1.27 3.99
N TRP A 74 17.46 2.43 3.57
CA TRP A 74 16.64 3.30 4.39
C TRP A 74 15.30 2.69 4.79
N ALA A 75 14.66 1.96 3.88
CA ALA A 75 13.40 1.27 4.17
C ALA A 75 13.58 0.23 5.28
N VAL A 76 14.66 -0.55 5.26
CA VAL A 76 14.97 -1.54 6.30
C VAL A 76 15.29 -0.87 7.63
N GLU A 77 16.15 0.16 7.64
CA GLU A 77 16.48 0.92 8.86
C GLU A 77 15.22 1.54 9.50
N GLU A 78 14.36 2.12 8.68
CA GLU A 78 13.12 2.74 9.14
C GLU A 78 12.13 1.69 9.67
N LEU A 79 12.08 0.51 9.04
CA LEU A 79 11.27 -0.61 9.51
C LEU A 79 11.74 -1.09 10.89
N GLU A 80 13.03 -1.27 11.10
CA GLU A 80 13.57 -1.65 12.42
C GLU A 80 13.24 -0.60 13.49
N TRP A 81 13.34 0.68 13.14
CA TRP A 81 12.96 1.75 14.03
C TRP A 81 11.48 1.71 14.41
N ALA A 82 10.59 1.46 13.44
CA ALA A 82 9.14 1.38 13.65
C ALA A 82 8.75 0.13 14.46
N LEU A 83 9.37 -1.03 14.15
CA LEU A 83 9.17 -2.27 14.90
C LEU A 83 9.57 -2.13 16.37
N GLY A 84 10.71 -1.47 16.65
CA GLY A 84 11.16 -1.17 18.00
C GLY A 84 10.20 -0.27 18.80
N ARG A 85 9.21 0.33 18.13
CA ARG A 85 8.12 1.17 18.69
C ARG A 85 6.75 0.53 18.62
N GLY A 86 6.70 -0.77 18.30
CA GLY A 86 5.48 -1.55 18.32
C GLY A 86 4.62 -1.40 17.06
N ALA A 87 5.20 -1.08 15.91
CA ALA A 87 4.45 -1.07 14.65
C ALA A 87 3.97 -2.49 14.28
N HIS A 88 2.67 -2.65 14.10
CA HIS A 88 2.00 -3.88 13.65
C HIS A 88 1.43 -3.77 12.24
N VAL A 89 1.33 -2.55 11.74
CA VAL A 89 0.84 -2.21 10.42
C VAL A 89 1.75 -1.13 9.83
N ILE A 90 2.03 -1.24 8.54
CA ILE A 90 2.78 -0.23 7.77
C ILE A 90 2.01 0.13 6.52
N CYS A 91 2.26 1.30 5.96
CA CYS A 91 1.58 1.81 4.79
C CYS A 91 2.56 2.02 3.63
N ILE A 92 2.16 1.59 2.44
CA ILE A 92 2.83 1.87 1.16
C ILE A 92 1.80 2.32 0.13
N ARG A 93 2.22 2.91 -0.98
CA ARG A 93 1.34 3.15 -2.12
C ARG A 93 1.33 1.97 -3.09
N PRO A 94 0.22 1.67 -3.77
CA PRO A 94 0.15 0.66 -4.82
C PRO A 94 0.71 1.21 -6.14
N ALA A 95 2.03 1.26 -6.26
CA ALA A 95 2.72 1.84 -7.42
C ALA A 95 4.07 1.17 -7.69
N ALA A 96 4.63 1.45 -8.87
CA ALA A 96 6.03 1.18 -9.15
C ALA A 96 6.93 1.99 -8.19
N VAL A 97 8.05 1.41 -7.81
CA VAL A 97 9.06 2.05 -6.96
C VAL A 97 10.02 2.86 -7.83
N TRP A 98 10.18 4.12 -7.53
CA TRP A 98 11.16 4.97 -8.21
C TRP A 98 12.47 5.02 -7.38
N THR A 99 13.48 4.33 -7.88
CA THR A 99 14.82 4.32 -7.29
C THR A 99 15.76 5.27 -8.04
N ALA A 100 16.93 5.51 -7.51
CA ALA A 100 17.98 6.26 -8.22
C ALA A 100 18.37 5.65 -9.58
N LYS A 101 18.02 4.38 -9.82
CA LYS A 101 18.25 3.65 -11.08
C LYS A 101 17.00 3.61 -11.99
N GLY A 102 15.95 4.39 -11.66
CA GLY A 102 14.66 4.42 -12.35
C GLY A 102 13.60 3.51 -11.74
N PRO A 103 12.45 3.35 -12.42
CA PRO A 103 11.31 2.60 -11.88
C PRO A 103 11.61 1.11 -11.78
N ARG A 104 11.07 0.48 -10.75
CA ARG A 104 11.18 -0.95 -10.45
C ARG A 104 9.83 -1.51 -10.05
N SER A 105 9.66 -2.81 -10.28
CA SER A 105 8.57 -3.58 -9.67
C SER A 105 8.71 -3.54 -8.14
N PRO A 106 7.63 -3.30 -7.37
CA PRO A 106 7.67 -3.39 -5.91
C PRO A 106 8.03 -4.79 -5.41
N ALA A 107 7.84 -5.81 -6.25
CA ALA A 107 8.21 -7.20 -5.96
C ALA A 107 9.59 -7.60 -6.54
N SER A 108 10.38 -6.65 -7.03
CA SER A 108 11.76 -6.92 -7.47
C SER A 108 12.59 -7.51 -6.32
N THR A 109 13.47 -8.47 -6.65
CA THR A 109 14.32 -9.15 -5.65
C THR A 109 15.31 -8.21 -4.96
N GLU A 110 15.57 -7.03 -5.52
CA GLU A 110 16.38 -6.00 -4.84
C GLU A 110 15.72 -5.49 -3.54
N PHE A 111 14.40 -5.65 -3.41
CA PHE A 111 13.63 -5.28 -2.21
C PHE A 111 13.41 -6.46 -1.25
N ASP A 112 13.92 -7.65 -1.56
CA ASP A 112 13.78 -8.83 -0.69
C ASP A 112 14.27 -8.60 0.75
N PRO A 113 15.32 -7.81 1.03
CA PRO A 113 15.71 -7.51 2.41
C PRO A 113 14.58 -6.84 3.23
N PHE A 114 13.80 -5.95 2.61
CA PHE A 114 12.65 -5.32 3.26
C PHE A 114 11.49 -6.31 3.43
N TRP A 115 11.12 -7.02 2.37
CA TRP A 115 10.00 -7.97 2.41
C TRP A 115 10.24 -9.15 3.35
N ALA A 116 11.48 -9.66 3.40
CA ALA A 116 11.87 -10.69 4.35
C ALA A 116 11.65 -10.23 5.79
N ARG A 117 12.07 -9.01 6.08
CA ARG A 117 11.95 -8.46 7.44
C ARG A 117 10.50 -8.17 7.84
N VAL A 118 9.67 -7.69 6.90
CA VAL A 118 8.22 -7.53 7.09
C VAL A 118 7.56 -8.88 7.39
N ALA A 119 7.86 -9.90 6.58
CA ALA A 119 7.30 -11.25 6.75
C ALA A 119 7.72 -11.91 8.07
N GLU A 120 9.00 -11.75 8.45
CA GLU A 120 9.54 -12.26 9.72
C GLU A 120 8.89 -11.59 10.94
N ALA A 121 8.71 -10.27 10.87
CA ALA A 121 8.07 -9.52 11.95
C ALA A 121 6.54 -9.74 12.03
N GLY A 122 5.94 -10.34 11.00
CA GLY A 122 4.50 -10.56 10.94
C GLY A 122 3.67 -9.28 10.82
N VAL A 123 4.28 -8.21 10.32
CA VAL A 123 3.63 -6.90 10.10
C VAL A 123 2.67 -6.99 8.90
N THR A 124 1.52 -6.35 9.01
CA THR A 124 0.60 -6.21 7.88
C THR A 124 0.98 -4.98 7.04
N VAL A 125 1.14 -5.20 5.74
CA VAL A 125 1.38 -4.12 4.77
C VAL A 125 0.05 -3.61 4.24
N VAL A 126 -0.21 -2.34 4.38
CA VAL A 126 -1.37 -1.68 3.77
C VAL A 126 -0.95 -1.01 2.48
N ALA A 127 -1.49 -1.49 1.36
CA ALA A 127 -1.46 -0.78 0.08
C ALA A 127 -2.65 0.19 0.06
N HIS A 128 -2.41 1.44 0.45
CA HIS A 128 -3.44 2.47 0.54
C HIS A 128 -3.54 3.25 -0.77
N ALA A 129 -4.76 3.56 -1.21
CA ALA A 129 -4.99 4.43 -2.37
C ALA A 129 -4.10 5.68 -2.32
N ALA A 130 -3.46 5.98 -3.44
CA ALA A 130 -2.45 7.03 -3.53
C ALA A 130 -2.32 7.55 -4.97
N ASP A 131 -1.51 8.58 -5.18
CA ASP A 131 -1.04 8.87 -6.52
C ASP A 131 -0.02 7.82 -6.97
N SER A 132 -0.45 6.94 -7.85
CA SER A 132 0.34 5.85 -8.40
C SER A 132 0.97 6.18 -9.76
N GLY A 133 0.94 7.46 -10.15
CA GLY A 133 1.52 7.95 -11.40
C GLY A 133 0.59 7.90 -12.61
N TYR A 134 -0.61 7.35 -12.51
CA TYR A 134 -1.57 7.28 -13.62
C TYR A 134 -2.10 8.65 -14.05
N THR A 135 -2.07 9.63 -13.16
CA THR A 135 -2.45 11.03 -13.44
C THR A 135 -1.52 11.70 -14.43
N SER A 136 -0.27 11.25 -14.56
CA SER A 136 0.70 11.79 -15.51
C SER A 136 0.58 11.22 -16.93
N HIS A 137 -0.39 10.33 -17.20
CA HIS A 137 -0.59 9.72 -18.53
C HIS A 137 -1.37 10.60 -19.52
N GLY A 138 -1.70 11.84 -19.16
CA GLY A 138 -2.30 12.81 -20.07
C GLY A 138 -3.80 12.62 -20.36
N TYR A 139 -4.45 11.66 -19.73
CA TYR A 139 -5.91 11.49 -19.84
C TYR A 139 -6.71 12.37 -18.87
N ALA A 140 -6.03 13.10 -18.00
CA ALA A 140 -6.59 14.05 -17.06
C ALA A 140 -5.62 15.22 -16.90
N ASP A 141 -6.13 16.45 -17.06
CA ASP A 141 -5.29 17.64 -17.26
C ASP A 141 -4.60 18.16 -15.98
N ASP A 142 -4.95 17.68 -14.80
CA ASP A 142 -4.74 18.44 -13.58
C ASP A 142 -4.18 17.61 -12.41
N GLY A 143 -3.56 16.47 -12.64
CA GLY A 143 -2.93 15.65 -11.59
C GLY A 143 -3.88 15.20 -10.47
N PHE A 144 -3.36 14.42 -9.53
CA PHE A 144 -4.15 13.84 -8.44
C PHE A 144 -4.65 14.87 -7.42
N SER A 145 -3.89 15.94 -7.17
CA SER A 145 -4.22 16.96 -6.17
C SER A 145 -5.58 17.65 -6.43
N SER A 146 -5.97 17.81 -7.67
CA SER A 146 -7.26 18.39 -8.04
C SER A 146 -8.45 17.45 -7.75
N SER A 147 -8.21 16.17 -7.50
CA SER A 147 -9.26 15.21 -7.14
C SER A 147 -9.95 15.55 -5.82
N PHE A 148 -9.28 16.30 -4.94
CA PHE A 148 -9.87 16.78 -3.69
C PHE A 148 -10.80 17.99 -3.85
N GLU A 149 -10.79 18.65 -4.98
CA GLU A 149 -11.66 19.80 -5.27
C GLU A 149 -13.05 19.38 -5.79
N GLY A 150 -13.27 18.07 -5.94
CA GLY A 150 -14.48 17.50 -6.54
C GLY A 150 -14.40 17.42 -8.06
N PHE A 151 -15.15 16.49 -8.62
CA PHE A 151 -15.20 16.31 -10.07
C PHE A 151 -16.30 17.20 -10.65
N ALA A 152 -15.96 18.04 -11.64
CA ALA A 152 -16.95 18.76 -12.43
C ALA A 152 -17.81 17.82 -13.32
N GLY A 153 -17.37 16.56 -13.45
CA GLY A 153 -18.05 15.49 -14.21
C GLY A 153 -17.19 14.23 -14.25
N PRO A 154 -17.73 13.10 -14.78
CA PRO A 154 -16.98 11.88 -14.85
C PRO A 154 -15.80 11.99 -15.81
N ASN A 155 -14.66 11.47 -15.38
CA ASN A 155 -13.45 11.35 -16.21
C ASN A 155 -12.66 10.10 -15.81
N VAL A 156 -11.58 9.79 -16.54
CA VAL A 156 -10.78 8.56 -16.31
C VAL A 156 -10.04 8.51 -14.97
N LYS A 157 -9.95 9.62 -14.23
CA LYS A 157 -9.38 9.60 -12.87
C LYS A 157 -10.17 8.71 -11.92
N LEU A 158 -11.48 8.56 -12.15
CA LEU A 158 -12.34 7.67 -11.36
C LEU A 158 -11.83 6.21 -11.36
N PHE A 159 -11.13 5.81 -12.43
CA PHE A 159 -10.60 4.45 -12.55
C PHE A 159 -9.12 4.32 -12.13
N ASN A 160 -8.43 5.42 -11.87
CA ASN A 160 -6.98 5.38 -11.63
C ASN A 160 -6.62 4.61 -10.37
N ILE A 161 -7.42 4.72 -9.33
CA ILE A 161 -7.20 4.02 -8.04
C ILE A 161 -7.30 2.51 -8.24
N GLU A 162 -8.40 2.03 -8.81
CA GLU A 162 -8.61 0.60 -9.05
C GLU A 162 -7.62 0.03 -10.07
N ARG A 163 -7.30 0.81 -11.11
CA ARG A 163 -6.29 0.42 -12.10
C ARG A 163 -4.92 0.27 -11.47
N ALA A 164 -4.53 1.20 -10.60
CA ALA A 164 -3.28 1.13 -9.86
C ALA A 164 -3.23 -0.11 -8.95
N ALA A 165 -4.32 -0.37 -8.22
CA ALA A 165 -4.43 -1.55 -7.37
C ALA A 165 -4.36 -2.84 -8.20
N HIS A 166 -5.10 -2.92 -9.32
CA HIS A 166 -5.06 -4.06 -10.23
C HIS A 166 -3.63 -4.38 -10.67
N ASP A 167 -2.91 -3.38 -11.18
CA ASP A 167 -1.56 -3.60 -11.71
C ASP A 167 -0.54 -3.88 -10.60
N PHE A 168 -0.69 -3.22 -9.45
CA PHE A 168 0.16 -3.47 -8.29
C PHE A 168 0.03 -4.91 -7.80
N PHE A 169 -1.19 -5.38 -7.53
CA PHE A 169 -1.40 -6.74 -7.04
C PHE A 169 -1.08 -7.81 -8.08
N ALA A 170 -1.36 -7.56 -9.37
CA ALA A 170 -0.90 -8.44 -10.43
C ALA A 170 0.63 -8.61 -10.41
N THR A 171 1.36 -7.51 -10.20
CA THR A 171 2.82 -7.50 -10.12
C THR A 171 3.34 -8.32 -8.94
N LEU A 172 2.73 -8.20 -7.75
CA LEU A 172 3.14 -9.00 -6.57
C LEU A 172 3.03 -10.51 -6.85
N VAL A 173 1.96 -10.93 -7.55
CA VAL A 173 1.74 -12.33 -7.92
C VAL A 173 2.69 -12.77 -9.04
N PHE A 174 2.80 -11.97 -10.11
CA PHE A 174 3.63 -12.33 -11.27
C PHE A 174 5.11 -12.42 -10.95
N ASP A 175 5.60 -11.54 -10.10
CA ASP A 175 6.99 -11.52 -9.64
C ASP A 175 7.20 -12.44 -8.42
N LYS A 176 6.21 -13.27 -8.08
CA LYS A 176 6.30 -14.33 -7.07
C LYS A 176 6.68 -13.85 -5.67
N LEU A 177 6.21 -12.66 -5.28
CA LEU A 177 6.51 -12.13 -3.95
C LEU A 177 5.98 -13.06 -2.85
N PHE A 178 4.76 -13.56 -3.00
CA PHE A 178 4.13 -14.45 -2.03
C PHE A 178 4.76 -15.86 -2.00
N GLU A 179 5.32 -16.33 -3.13
CA GLU A 179 6.08 -17.58 -3.14
C GLU A 179 7.41 -17.46 -2.36
N ARG A 180 8.05 -16.26 -2.40
CA ARG A 180 9.28 -15.98 -1.64
C ARG A 180 9.01 -15.73 -0.17
N PHE A 181 7.86 -15.10 0.14
CA PHE A 181 7.49 -14.69 1.50
C PHE A 181 6.07 -15.18 1.85
N PRO A 182 5.91 -16.48 2.17
CA PRO A 182 4.59 -17.09 2.37
C PRO A 182 3.85 -16.60 3.62
N ASN A 183 4.53 -15.88 4.51
CA ASN A 183 3.90 -15.28 5.70
C ASN A 183 3.51 -13.80 5.49
N LEU A 184 3.76 -13.24 4.29
CA LEU A 184 3.46 -11.84 4.00
C LEU A 184 1.95 -11.62 3.96
N ARG A 185 1.49 -10.56 4.60
CA ARG A 185 0.09 -10.14 4.64
C ARG A 185 -0.04 -8.73 4.07
N VAL A 186 -0.94 -8.56 3.10
CA VAL A 186 -1.20 -7.27 2.46
C VAL A 186 -2.68 -6.94 2.55
N ALA A 187 -3.00 -5.72 2.95
CA ALA A 187 -4.36 -5.19 2.94
C ALA A 187 -4.49 -4.12 1.86
N SER A 188 -5.48 -4.27 0.98
CA SER A 188 -5.89 -3.24 0.02
C SER A 188 -6.88 -2.31 0.69
N VAL A 189 -6.53 -1.04 0.85
CA VAL A 189 -7.36 -0.05 1.56
C VAL A 189 -7.64 1.14 0.65
N GLU A 190 -8.91 1.53 0.58
CA GLU A 190 -9.41 2.65 -0.23
C GLU A 190 -9.15 2.49 -1.74
N ASN A 191 -9.02 1.24 -2.21
CA ASN A 191 -8.82 0.92 -3.63
C ASN A 191 -10.07 0.33 -4.30
N GLY A 192 -11.17 0.15 -3.56
CA GLY A 192 -12.35 -0.58 -4.04
C GLY A 192 -12.10 -2.07 -4.21
N SER A 193 -13.07 -2.76 -4.77
CA SER A 193 -13.02 -4.21 -5.03
C SER A 193 -13.40 -4.61 -6.46
N GLU A 194 -13.89 -3.70 -7.29
CA GLU A 194 -14.35 -4.01 -8.66
C GLU A 194 -13.21 -4.51 -9.57
N PHE A 195 -11.96 -4.13 -9.30
CA PHE A 195 -10.80 -4.63 -10.04
C PHE A 195 -10.57 -6.14 -9.89
N LEU A 196 -11.10 -6.80 -8.85
CA LEU A 196 -10.82 -8.21 -8.53
C LEU A 196 -11.30 -9.18 -9.62
N GLY A 197 -12.49 -8.94 -10.19
CA GLY A 197 -13.05 -9.81 -11.22
C GLY A 197 -12.14 -9.91 -12.45
N ASP A 198 -11.66 -8.78 -12.94
CA ASP A 198 -10.74 -8.73 -14.08
C ASP A 198 -9.36 -9.27 -13.71
N LEU A 199 -8.84 -8.92 -12.54
CA LEU A 199 -7.57 -9.43 -12.04
C LEU A 199 -7.54 -10.96 -12.00
N PHE A 200 -8.54 -11.59 -11.38
CA PHE A 200 -8.60 -13.06 -11.27
C PHE A 200 -8.72 -13.75 -12.63
N LYS A 201 -9.50 -13.17 -13.53
CA LYS A 201 -9.60 -13.65 -14.92
C LYS A 201 -8.25 -13.61 -15.62
N LYS A 202 -7.49 -12.52 -15.47
CA LYS A 202 -6.17 -12.33 -16.07
C LYS A 202 -5.13 -13.24 -15.45
N LEU A 203 -5.14 -13.42 -14.12
CA LEU A 203 -4.24 -14.34 -13.43
C LEU A 203 -4.41 -15.77 -13.94
N ARG A 204 -5.64 -16.30 -14.01
CA ARG A 204 -5.93 -17.63 -14.56
C ARG A 204 -5.52 -17.75 -16.03
N SER A 205 -5.84 -16.75 -16.84
CA SER A 205 -5.45 -16.75 -18.26
C SER A 205 -3.94 -16.78 -18.44
N THR A 206 -3.20 -16.06 -17.59
CA THR A 206 -1.73 -16.04 -17.62
C THR A 206 -1.14 -17.37 -17.17
N ALA A 207 -1.70 -17.98 -16.11
CA ALA A 207 -1.25 -19.31 -15.68
C ALA A 207 -1.42 -20.38 -16.79
N ASN A 208 -2.53 -20.30 -17.54
CA ASN A 208 -2.75 -21.19 -18.69
C ASN A 208 -1.75 -20.95 -19.84
N LYS A 209 -1.35 -19.69 -20.09
CA LYS A 209 -0.39 -19.34 -21.15
C LYS A 209 1.05 -19.69 -20.78
N TYR A 210 1.38 -19.62 -19.50
CA TYR A 210 2.72 -19.83 -18.96
C TYR A 210 2.71 -21.02 -17.97
N ALA A 211 2.35 -22.19 -18.47
CA ALA A 211 2.28 -23.41 -17.65
C ALA A 211 3.60 -23.67 -16.91
N GLY A 212 3.51 -23.90 -15.60
CA GLY A 212 4.66 -24.12 -14.73
C GLY A 212 5.41 -22.85 -14.29
N TRP A 213 4.92 -21.65 -14.65
CA TRP A 213 5.48 -20.39 -14.13
C TRP A 213 5.18 -20.20 -12.63
N PHE A 214 3.93 -20.40 -12.23
CA PHE A 214 3.51 -20.33 -10.84
C PHE A 214 3.64 -21.68 -10.17
N ARG A 215 4.07 -21.71 -8.90
CA ARG A 215 4.10 -22.93 -8.08
C ARG A 215 2.68 -23.40 -7.77
N ASP A 216 1.82 -22.48 -7.37
CA ASP A 216 0.45 -22.71 -6.94
C ASP A 216 -0.52 -21.90 -7.83
N ASP A 217 -1.84 -22.09 -7.69
CA ASP A 217 -2.83 -21.27 -8.41
C ASP A 217 -2.64 -19.79 -8.02
N PRO A 218 -2.39 -18.88 -8.98
CA PRO A 218 -2.10 -17.48 -8.67
C PRO A 218 -3.30 -16.73 -8.04
N VAL A 219 -4.54 -17.19 -8.24
CA VAL A 219 -5.71 -16.61 -7.60
C VAL A 219 -5.79 -17.04 -6.14
N GLU A 220 -5.50 -18.32 -5.85
CA GLU A 220 -5.46 -18.80 -4.48
C GLU A 220 -4.27 -18.17 -3.73
N SER A 221 -3.11 -18.04 -4.37
CA SER A 221 -1.98 -17.30 -3.80
C SER A 221 -2.35 -15.86 -3.44
N PHE A 222 -3.10 -15.16 -4.30
CA PHE A 222 -3.63 -13.84 -3.97
C PHE A 222 -4.55 -13.90 -2.74
N ARG A 223 -5.53 -14.82 -2.71
CA ARG A 223 -6.52 -14.93 -1.63
C ARG A 223 -5.92 -15.26 -0.26
N GLU A 224 -4.84 -15.99 -0.23
CA GLU A 224 -4.13 -16.34 1.01
C GLU A 224 -3.38 -15.16 1.63
N HIS A 225 -3.01 -14.16 0.81
CA HIS A 225 -2.10 -13.09 1.23
C HIS A 225 -2.71 -11.69 1.21
N VAL A 226 -3.87 -11.51 0.53
CA VAL A 226 -4.44 -10.18 0.32
C VAL A 226 -5.86 -10.08 0.86
N TRP A 227 -6.08 -9.09 1.72
CA TRP A 227 -7.39 -8.69 2.23
C TRP A 227 -7.81 -7.40 1.57
N VAL A 228 -9.02 -7.34 1.04
CA VAL A 228 -9.53 -6.18 0.31
C VAL A 228 -10.66 -5.52 1.09
N ASN A 229 -10.54 -4.22 1.30
CA ASN A 229 -11.59 -3.37 1.83
C ASN A 229 -12.37 -2.77 0.66
N PRO A 230 -13.63 -3.21 0.41
CA PRO A 230 -14.44 -2.68 -0.68
C PRO A 230 -14.93 -1.27 -0.38
N PHE A 231 -15.29 -0.52 -1.41
CA PHE A 231 -16.13 0.66 -1.24
C PHE A 231 -17.56 0.23 -0.88
N TRP A 232 -18.31 1.14 -0.27
CA TRP A 232 -19.72 0.85 0.07
C TRP A 232 -20.61 0.72 -1.17
N GLU A 233 -20.19 1.28 -2.31
CA GLU A 233 -20.86 1.22 -3.61
C GLU A 233 -20.58 -0.08 -4.38
N ASP A 234 -19.53 -0.82 -3.99
CA ASP A 234 -19.11 -2.01 -4.72
C ASP A 234 -20.14 -3.13 -4.62
N ASP A 235 -20.40 -3.83 -5.73
CA ASP A 235 -21.18 -5.06 -5.72
C ASP A 235 -20.29 -6.24 -5.29
N VAL A 236 -20.40 -6.59 -4.01
CA VAL A 236 -19.62 -7.68 -3.39
C VAL A 236 -20.32 -9.05 -3.40
N ARG A 237 -21.36 -9.23 -4.25
CA ARG A 237 -22.13 -10.47 -4.37
C ARG A 237 -21.49 -11.51 -5.26
#